data_d5a15686fb6b8f04694afd38a2e5c324
#
_entry.id   d5a15686fb6b8f04694afd38a2e5c324
#
_cell.length_a   1.000
_cell.length_b   1.000
_cell.length_c   1.000
_cell.angle_alpha   90.00
_cell.angle_beta   90.00
_cell.angle_gamma   90.00
#
_symmetry.space_group_name_H-M   'P 1'
#
loop_
_entity.id
_entity.type
_entity.pdbx_description
1 polymer ?
#
loop_
_entity_poly.entity_id
_entity_poly.type
_entity_poly.pdbx_seq_one_letter_code
_entity_poly.pdbx_strand_id
1 'polypeptide(L)'
;MWFRLSFIMLTVALQTSFPGNNPDTIRQRYGKPLSESFLVRPDVVVSAIYGPSGNTCELAITPKQSDVIFTMPGSSTMDDKILAEITEELAPKSERGKFITSEFLNIICLPDNNCVGTRESWENLSIYRNSGETGTRYEIIRWKRSECGEKIWTQPH
;
A
#
# COMPACT_ATOMS: atom_id res chain seq x y z
N MET A 1 26.62 71.29 0.42
CA MET A 1 26.90 69.94 -0.12
C MET A 1 26.29 68.90 0.87
N TRP A 2 25.07 68.47 0.59
CA TRP A 2 24.29 67.61 1.53
C TRP A 2 24.25 66.17 0.98
N PHE A 3 24.91 65.23 1.67
CA PHE A 3 24.88 63.83 1.38
C PHE A 3 23.60 63.24 2.01
N ARG A 4 22.65 62.75 1.18
CA ARG A 4 21.54 61.93 1.61
C ARG A 4 21.98 60.45 1.62
N LEU A 5 22.14 59.88 2.80
CA LEU A 5 22.26 58.43 2.96
C LEU A 5 20.86 57.80 2.82
N SER A 6 20.63 57.08 1.71
CA SER A 6 19.46 56.22 1.55
C SER A 6 19.73 54.90 2.25
N PHE A 7 19.03 54.66 3.34
CA PHE A 7 18.98 53.37 4.03
C PHE A 7 18.05 52.43 3.23
N ILE A 8 18.61 51.43 2.53
CA ILE A 8 17.86 50.36 1.90
C ILE A 8 17.60 49.32 3.00
N MET A 9 16.36 49.31 3.53
CA MET A 9 15.90 48.22 4.39
C MET A 9 15.68 46.95 3.55
N LEU A 10 16.60 46.03 3.66
CA LEU A 10 16.47 44.68 3.09
C LEU A 10 15.55 43.87 4.00
N THR A 11 14.26 43.83 3.67
CA THR A 11 13.29 42.91 4.35
C THR A 11 13.56 41.49 3.90
N VAL A 12 14.32 40.75 4.67
CA VAL A 12 14.43 39.29 4.54
C VAL A 12 13.11 38.70 5.00
N ALA A 13 12.25 38.33 4.04
CA ALA A 13 11.09 37.52 4.31
C ALA A 13 11.57 36.12 4.77
N LEU A 14 11.60 35.88 6.06
CA LEU A 14 11.71 34.52 6.61
C LEU A 14 10.45 33.75 6.18
N GLN A 15 10.59 32.98 5.11
CA GLN A 15 9.62 31.95 4.80
C GLN A 15 9.74 30.86 5.87
N THR A 16 8.93 30.97 6.90
CA THR A 16 8.72 29.87 7.84
C THR A 16 7.92 28.78 7.14
N SER A 17 8.60 27.96 6.35
CA SER A 17 8.03 26.69 5.93
C SER A 17 7.82 25.87 7.20
N PHE A 18 6.56 25.54 7.50
CA PHE A 18 6.21 24.63 8.61
C PHE A 18 6.97 23.32 8.40
N PRO A 19 7.82 22.89 9.35
CA PRO A 19 8.72 21.75 9.15
C PRO A 19 8.02 20.39 9.25
N GLY A 20 6.70 20.31 9.01
CA GLY A 20 5.92 19.08 9.11
C GLY A 20 5.36 18.54 7.80
N ASN A 21 5.41 19.31 6.70
CA ASN A 21 4.65 18.96 5.49
C ASN A 21 5.51 18.32 4.36
N ASN A 22 6.81 18.18 4.56
CA ASN A 22 7.69 17.56 3.56
C ASN A 22 8.03 16.13 3.97
N PRO A 23 7.69 15.10 3.15
CA PRO A 23 8.02 13.70 3.42
C PRO A 23 9.51 13.47 3.71
N ASP A 24 10.41 14.21 3.06
CA ASP A 24 11.85 14.07 3.27
C ASP A 24 12.29 14.57 4.65
N THR A 25 11.68 15.63 5.16
CA THR A 25 11.94 16.10 6.53
C THR A 25 11.49 15.07 7.57
N ILE A 26 10.36 14.41 7.32
CA ILE A 26 9.85 13.33 8.19
C ILE A 26 10.80 12.15 8.15
N ARG A 27 11.24 11.71 6.96
CA ARG A 27 12.20 10.60 6.79
C ARG A 27 13.56 10.93 7.45
N GLN A 28 14.04 12.17 7.32
CA GLN A 28 15.30 12.60 7.94
C GLN A 28 15.20 12.57 9.47
N ARG A 29 14.06 12.94 10.04
CA ARG A 29 13.86 13.05 11.49
C ARG A 29 13.54 11.72 12.16
N TYR A 30 12.73 10.89 11.51
CA TYR A 30 12.17 9.66 12.09
C TYR A 30 12.66 8.37 11.43
N GLY A 31 13.50 8.49 10.39
CA GLY A 31 14.03 7.36 9.65
C GLY A 31 13.13 6.93 8.48
N LYS A 32 13.38 5.72 7.99
CA LYS A 32 12.63 5.15 6.86
C LYS A 32 11.17 4.90 7.25
N PRO A 33 10.21 5.12 6.32
CA PRO A 33 8.82 4.80 6.58
C PRO A 33 8.65 3.29 6.80
N LEU A 34 7.72 2.93 7.69
CA LEU A 34 7.31 1.53 7.90
C LEU A 34 6.34 1.06 6.81
N SER A 35 5.62 1.99 6.19
CA SER A 35 4.70 1.72 5.09
C SER A 35 4.57 2.92 4.16
N GLU A 36 4.27 2.64 2.89
CA GLU A 36 3.98 3.65 1.87
C GLU A 36 2.84 3.18 0.98
N SER A 37 2.07 4.13 0.41
CA SER A 37 0.98 3.83 -0.51
C SER A 37 1.17 4.55 -1.83
N PHE A 38 0.89 3.85 -2.93
CA PHE A 38 1.11 4.31 -4.29
C PHE A 38 -0.16 4.14 -5.13
N LEU A 39 -0.53 5.16 -5.89
CA LEU A 39 -1.56 5.06 -6.92
C LEU A 39 -0.90 4.48 -8.19
N VAL A 40 -1.04 3.17 -8.42
CA VAL A 40 -0.36 2.46 -9.52
C VAL A 40 -1.17 2.44 -10.81
N ARG A 41 -2.48 2.57 -10.70
CA ARG A 41 -3.45 2.75 -11.81
C ARG A 41 -4.49 3.78 -11.34
N PRO A 42 -5.32 4.37 -12.21
CA PRO A 42 -6.30 5.41 -11.82
C PRO A 42 -7.18 5.02 -10.64
N ASP A 43 -7.54 3.74 -10.55
CA ASP A 43 -8.47 3.23 -9.54
C ASP A 43 -7.85 2.16 -8.62
N VAL A 44 -6.52 1.99 -8.61
CA VAL A 44 -5.84 0.96 -7.81
C VAL A 44 -4.70 1.54 -7.00
N VAL A 45 -4.75 1.27 -5.70
CA VAL A 45 -3.72 1.64 -4.72
C VAL A 45 -2.95 0.40 -4.29
N VAL A 46 -1.64 0.51 -4.22
CA VAL A 46 -0.75 -0.47 -3.61
C VAL A 46 -0.16 0.12 -2.35
N SER A 47 -0.35 -0.56 -1.21
CA SER A 47 0.26 -0.19 0.06
C SER A 47 1.35 -1.21 0.40
N ALA A 48 2.57 -0.72 0.57
CA ALA A 48 3.74 -1.54 0.92
C ALA A 48 4.06 -1.43 2.41
N ILE A 49 4.36 -2.56 3.04
CA ILE A 49 4.90 -2.63 4.41
C ILE A 49 6.32 -3.17 4.31
N TYR A 50 7.24 -2.50 4.99
CA TYR A 50 8.67 -2.81 4.95
C TYR A 50 9.14 -3.49 6.23
N GLY A 51 10.09 -4.41 6.09
CA GLY A 51 10.83 -5.01 7.19
C GLY A 51 11.95 -4.09 7.70
N PRO A 52 12.63 -4.51 8.78
CA PRO A 52 13.73 -3.73 9.38
C PRO A 52 14.87 -3.41 8.41
N SER A 53 15.17 -4.29 7.47
CA SER A 53 16.20 -4.06 6.42
C SER A 53 15.74 -3.11 5.31
N GLY A 54 14.45 -2.73 5.28
CA GLY A 54 13.83 -1.93 4.23
C GLY A 54 13.34 -2.73 3.03
N ASN A 55 13.41 -4.06 3.10
CA ASN A 55 12.77 -4.91 2.08
C ASN A 55 11.25 -4.95 2.27
N THR A 56 10.53 -5.04 1.17
CA THR A 56 9.08 -5.22 1.21
C THR A 56 8.72 -6.57 1.84
N CYS A 57 7.89 -6.54 2.86
CA CYS A 57 7.35 -7.73 3.51
C CYS A 57 5.93 -8.05 3.08
N GLU A 58 5.15 -7.00 2.80
CA GLU A 58 3.76 -7.16 2.40
C GLU A 58 3.37 -6.06 1.39
N LEU A 59 2.58 -6.42 0.40
CA LEU A 59 1.87 -5.50 -0.48
C LEU A 59 0.38 -5.78 -0.36
N ALA A 60 -0.41 -4.74 -0.12
CA ALA A 60 -1.86 -4.78 -0.22
C ALA A 60 -2.30 -4.01 -1.46
N ILE A 61 -2.97 -4.69 -2.39
CA ILE A 61 -3.51 -4.14 -3.62
C ILE A 61 -5.01 -3.96 -3.41
N THR A 62 -5.51 -2.74 -3.49
CA THR A 62 -6.90 -2.40 -3.19
C THR A 62 -7.45 -1.42 -4.21
N PRO A 63 -8.78 -1.41 -4.44
CA PRO A 63 -9.40 -0.33 -5.19
C PRO A 63 -9.15 1.00 -4.49
N LYS A 64 -8.94 2.06 -5.27
CA LYS A 64 -8.96 3.41 -4.73
C LYS A 64 -10.36 3.68 -4.17
N GLN A 65 -10.43 3.95 -2.88
CA GLN A 65 -11.69 4.38 -2.29
C GLN A 65 -12.05 5.75 -2.88
N SER A 66 -13.27 5.86 -3.43
CA SER A 66 -13.78 7.16 -3.80
C SER A 66 -13.93 8.00 -2.54
N ASP A 67 -13.60 9.30 -2.60
CA ASP A 67 -13.68 10.26 -1.48
C ASP A 67 -15.10 10.46 -0.92
N VAL A 68 -16.06 9.64 -1.34
CA VAL A 68 -17.43 9.66 -0.85
C VAL A 68 -17.47 8.93 0.49
N ILE A 69 -17.57 9.72 1.54
CA ILE A 69 -17.59 9.35 2.98
C ILE A 69 -18.63 8.27 3.35
N PHE A 70 -19.49 7.86 2.44
CA PHE A 70 -20.61 6.93 2.68
C PHE A 70 -20.60 5.65 1.84
N THR A 71 -19.57 5.38 1.05
CA THR A 71 -19.44 4.05 0.45
C THR A 71 -18.95 3.08 1.51
N MET A 72 -19.75 2.04 1.79
CA MET A 72 -19.34 0.97 2.71
C MET A 72 -17.98 0.42 2.28
N PRO A 73 -17.02 0.28 3.21
CA PRO A 73 -15.74 -0.35 2.91
C PRO A 73 -15.99 -1.72 2.28
N GLY A 74 -15.48 -1.95 1.07
CA GLY A 74 -15.57 -3.25 0.42
C GLY A 74 -16.58 -3.39 -0.73
N SER A 75 -17.31 -2.33 -1.10
CA SER A 75 -18.23 -2.38 -2.27
C SER A 75 -17.48 -2.24 -3.61
N SER A 76 -16.32 -1.61 -3.63
CA SER A 76 -15.52 -1.43 -4.84
C SER A 76 -14.69 -2.68 -5.14
N THR A 77 -14.62 -3.06 -6.41
CA THR A 77 -13.82 -4.18 -6.90
C THR A 77 -12.85 -3.73 -7.99
N MET A 78 -11.78 -4.47 -8.16
CA MET A 78 -10.82 -4.31 -9.24
C MET A 78 -11.09 -5.32 -10.34
N ASP A 79 -10.81 -4.94 -11.59
CA ASP A 79 -10.80 -5.86 -12.71
C ASP A 79 -9.69 -6.90 -12.53
N ASP A 80 -10.02 -8.18 -12.68
CA ASP A 80 -9.09 -9.29 -12.42
C ASP A 80 -7.90 -9.31 -13.40
N LYS A 81 -8.08 -8.79 -14.62
CA LYS A 81 -7.00 -8.68 -15.60
C LYS A 81 -5.99 -7.61 -15.17
N ILE A 82 -6.48 -6.44 -14.77
CA ILE A 82 -5.63 -5.35 -14.26
C ILE A 82 -4.89 -5.83 -13.00
N LEU A 83 -5.57 -6.51 -12.11
CA LEU A 83 -4.96 -7.08 -10.91
C LEU A 83 -3.85 -8.09 -11.27
N ALA A 84 -4.09 -8.99 -12.21
CA ALA A 84 -3.09 -9.97 -12.65
C ALA A 84 -1.85 -9.30 -13.25
N GLU A 85 -2.01 -8.23 -14.01
CA GLU A 85 -0.91 -7.44 -14.55
C GLU A 85 -0.09 -6.78 -13.42
N ILE A 86 -0.75 -6.14 -12.45
CA ILE A 86 -0.08 -5.51 -11.29
C ILE A 86 0.64 -6.57 -10.45
N THR A 87 -0.01 -7.71 -10.20
CA THR A 87 0.60 -8.81 -9.45
C THR A 87 1.86 -9.34 -10.13
N GLU A 88 1.85 -9.46 -11.45
CA GLU A 88 3.02 -9.89 -12.21
C GLU A 88 4.13 -8.82 -12.25
N GLU A 89 3.79 -7.53 -12.28
CA GLU A 89 4.75 -6.43 -12.16
C GLU A 89 5.45 -6.40 -10.80
N LEU A 90 4.70 -6.62 -9.71
CA LEU A 90 5.18 -6.47 -8.34
C LEU A 90 5.78 -7.73 -7.72
N ALA A 91 5.33 -8.88 -8.16
CA ALA A 91 5.79 -10.20 -7.73
C ALA A 91 5.79 -11.16 -8.93
N PRO A 92 6.72 -11.02 -9.87
CA PRO A 92 6.78 -11.84 -11.07
C PRO A 92 6.93 -13.32 -10.71
N LYS A 93 6.35 -14.22 -11.52
CA LYS A 93 6.38 -15.67 -11.28
C LYS A 93 7.79 -16.20 -11.06
N SER A 94 8.79 -15.64 -11.74
CA SER A 94 10.20 -15.99 -11.56
C SER A 94 10.74 -15.77 -10.15
N GLU A 95 10.15 -14.86 -9.39
CA GLU A 95 10.57 -14.52 -8.02
C GLU A 95 9.75 -15.25 -6.93
N ARG A 96 8.58 -15.82 -7.28
CA ARG A 96 7.72 -16.52 -6.32
C ARG A 96 8.31 -17.83 -5.82
N GLY A 97 9.25 -18.41 -6.58
CA GLY A 97 9.76 -19.76 -6.34
C GLY A 97 8.78 -20.83 -6.80
N LYS A 98 8.89 -22.05 -6.25
CA LYS A 98 8.04 -23.18 -6.61
C LYS A 98 6.63 -22.99 -6.04
N PHE A 99 5.60 -23.26 -6.86
CA PHE A 99 4.21 -23.34 -6.40
C PHE A 99 4.04 -24.54 -5.44
N ILE A 100 3.39 -24.31 -4.32
CA ILE A 100 3.17 -25.32 -3.28
C ILE A 100 1.70 -25.77 -3.28
N THR A 101 0.77 -24.83 -3.08
CA THR A 101 -0.67 -25.15 -2.98
C THR A 101 -1.54 -23.94 -3.26
N SER A 102 -2.81 -24.21 -3.57
CA SER A 102 -3.87 -23.21 -3.57
C SER A 102 -5.04 -23.74 -2.75
N GLU A 103 -5.65 -22.90 -1.93
CA GLU A 103 -6.75 -23.27 -1.07
C GLU A 103 -7.81 -22.18 -1.01
N PHE A 104 -9.06 -22.58 -0.77
CA PHE A 104 -10.13 -21.67 -0.44
C PHE A 104 -10.09 -21.31 1.04
N LEU A 105 -10.29 -20.03 1.34
CA LEU A 105 -10.37 -19.54 2.70
C LEU A 105 -11.83 -19.30 3.08
N ASN A 106 -12.20 -19.75 4.26
CA ASN A 106 -13.51 -19.41 4.82
C ASN A 106 -13.43 -17.98 5.38
N ILE A 107 -13.92 -17.01 4.61
CA ILE A 107 -13.92 -15.59 4.97
C ILE A 107 -15.36 -15.10 5.04
N ILE A 108 -15.59 -14.18 5.99
CA ILE A 108 -16.88 -13.49 6.12
C ILE A 108 -16.71 -12.12 5.49
N CYS A 109 -17.56 -11.80 4.52
CA CYS A 109 -17.59 -10.50 3.86
C CYS A 109 -18.90 -9.78 4.18
N LEU A 110 -18.81 -8.63 4.77
CA LEU A 110 -19.94 -7.74 4.97
C LEU A 110 -20.03 -6.73 3.80
N PRO A 111 -21.23 -6.33 3.36
CA PRO A 111 -22.55 -6.66 3.95
C PRO A 111 -23.24 -7.88 3.35
N ASP A 112 -22.77 -8.44 2.24
CA ASP A 112 -23.53 -9.35 1.36
C ASP A 112 -23.12 -10.82 1.45
N ASN A 113 -22.11 -11.18 2.25
CA ASN A 113 -21.54 -12.54 2.38
C ASN A 113 -21.14 -13.21 1.04
N ASN A 114 -21.09 -12.45 -0.04
CA ASN A 114 -20.93 -12.94 -1.40
C ASN A 114 -19.46 -12.74 -1.86
N CYS A 115 -18.53 -13.37 -1.15
CA CYS A 115 -17.12 -13.33 -1.50
C CYS A 115 -16.46 -14.68 -1.33
N VAL A 116 -15.40 -14.86 -2.09
CA VAL A 116 -14.54 -16.04 -2.03
C VAL A 116 -13.13 -15.61 -1.65
N GLY A 117 -12.60 -16.18 -0.58
CA GLY A 117 -11.20 -16.07 -0.23
C GLY A 117 -10.39 -17.19 -0.85
N THR A 118 -9.23 -16.84 -1.38
CA THR A 118 -8.25 -17.81 -1.85
C THR A 118 -6.87 -17.48 -1.30
N ARG A 119 -6.05 -18.51 -1.09
CA ARG A 119 -4.63 -18.36 -0.80
C ARG A 119 -3.83 -19.24 -1.74
N GLU A 120 -2.92 -18.63 -2.49
CA GLU A 120 -1.85 -19.34 -3.19
C GLU A 120 -0.59 -19.30 -2.32
N SER A 121 0.01 -20.44 -2.09
CA SER A 121 1.29 -20.55 -1.38
C SER A 121 2.38 -20.95 -2.36
N TRP A 122 3.41 -20.13 -2.42
CA TRP A 122 4.63 -20.33 -3.18
C TRP A 122 5.81 -20.48 -2.22
N GLU A 123 6.95 -20.92 -2.70
CA GLU A 123 8.16 -21.07 -1.88
C GLU A 123 8.55 -19.77 -1.17
N ASN A 124 8.58 -18.64 -1.91
CA ASN A 124 9.08 -17.37 -1.41
C ASN A 124 8.00 -16.42 -0.89
N LEU A 125 6.72 -16.65 -1.22
CA LEU A 125 5.62 -15.77 -0.83
C LEU A 125 4.28 -16.50 -0.78
N SER A 126 3.27 -15.82 -0.25
CA SER A 126 1.86 -16.21 -0.34
C SER A 126 1.04 -15.06 -0.92
N ILE A 127 0.04 -15.39 -1.74
CA ILE A 127 -0.91 -14.44 -2.32
C ILE A 127 -2.29 -14.77 -1.75
N TYR A 128 -2.89 -13.79 -1.09
CA TYR A 128 -4.24 -13.87 -0.54
C TYR A 128 -5.16 -12.99 -1.38
N ARG A 129 -6.28 -13.52 -1.82
CA ARG A 129 -7.25 -12.78 -2.64
C ARG A 129 -8.64 -12.89 -2.05
N ASN A 130 -9.35 -11.78 -2.02
CA ASN A 130 -10.77 -11.71 -1.70
C ASN A 130 -11.51 -11.24 -2.96
N SER A 131 -12.33 -12.12 -3.53
CA SER A 131 -13.10 -11.84 -4.74
C SER A 131 -14.59 -11.80 -4.41
N GLY A 132 -15.28 -10.79 -4.93
CA GLY A 132 -16.73 -10.66 -4.94
C GLY A 132 -17.32 -11.05 -6.29
N GLU A 133 -18.61 -10.80 -6.50
CA GLU A 133 -19.31 -11.11 -7.77
C GLU A 133 -18.76 -10.33 -8.97
N THR A 134 -18.32 -9.09 -8.76
CA THR A 134 -17.95 -8.15 -9.83
C THR A 134 -16.45 -8.02 -10.02
N GLY A 135 -15.63 -8.76 -9.26
CA GLY A 135 -14.18 -8.70 -9.32
C GLY A 135 -13.51 -8.83 -7.95
N THR A 136 -12.22 -8.58 -7.90
CA THR A 136 -11.44 -8.71 -6.66
C THR A 136 -11.54 -7.45 -5.80
N ARG A 137 -11.86 -7.64 -4.52
CA ARG A 137 -11.95 -6.58 -3.51
C ARG A 137 -10.59 -6.16 -2.97
N TYR A 138 -9.71 -7.12 -2.75
CA TYR A 138 -8.31 -6.87 -2.40
C TYR A 138 -7.43 -8.10 -2.68
N GLU A 139 -6.14 -7.86 -2.87
CA GLU A 139 -5.12 -8.89 -2.89
C GLU A 139 -4.00 -8.50 -1.95
N ILE A 140 -3.45 -9.47 -1.23
CA ILE A 140 -2.29 -9.27 -0.35
C ILE A 140 -1.21 -10.25 -0.76
N ILE A 141 -0.02 -9.71 -1.08
CA ILE A 141 1.19 -10.46 -1.36
C ILE A 141 2.08 -10.37 -0.13
N ARG A 142 2.49 -11.51 0.44
CA ARG A 142 3.33 -11.55 1.62
C ARG A 142 4.55 -12.41 1.41
N TRP A 143 5.73 -11.83 1.57
CA TRP A 143 7.00 -12.54 1.45
C TRP A 143 7.34 -13.36 2.69
N LYS A 144 7.87 -14.56 2.47
CA LYS A 144 8.31 -15.51 3.52
C LYS A 144 9.79 -15.27 3.88
N ARG A 145 10.15 -14.03 4.19
CA ARG A 145 11.50 -13.67 4.66
C ARG A 145 11.53 -13.69 6.18
N SER A 146 12.67 -14.10 6.77
CA SER A 146 12.82 -14.16 8.24
C SER A 146 12.54 -12.83 8.93
N GLU A 147 12.90 -11.72 8.31
CA GLU A 147 12.66 -10.36 8.80
C GLU A 147 11.19 -9.92 8.77
N CYS A 148 10.36 -10.57 7.96
CA CYS A 148 8.96 -10.18 7.77
C CYS A 148 8.04 -10.72 8.88
N GLY A 149 8.53 -11.63 9.72
CA GLY A 149 7.78 -12.26 10.80
C GLY A 149 6.60 -13.12 10.31
N GLU A 150 6.24 -14.12 11.07
CA GLU A 150 4.95 -14.80 10.90
C GLU A 150 3.86 -13.98 11.59
N LYS A 151 3.28 -13.01 10.90
CA LYS A 151 2.00 -12.45 11.36
C LYS A 151 0.93 -13.51 11.14
N ILE A 152 0.58 -14.20 12.22
CA ILE A 152 -0.64 -15.00 12.27
C ILE A 152 -1.80 -14.05 11.98
N TRP A 153 -2.56 -14.33 10.93
CA TRP A 153 -3.81 -13.61 10.66
C TRP A 153 -4.76 -13.85 11.83
N THR A 154 -4.77 -12.95 12.79
CA THR A 154 -5.95 -12.75 13.62
C THR A 154 -6.89 -11.91 12.75
N GLN A 155 -8.03 -12.52 12.37
CA GLN A 155 -9.13 -11.75 11.76
C GLN A 155 -9.38 -10.52 12.64
N PRO A 156 -9.51 -9.32 12.06
CA PRO A 156 -10.03 -8.20 12.84
C PRO A 156 -11.43 -8.57 13.30
N HIS A 157 -11.61 -8.57 14.61
CA HIS A 157 -12.90 -8.75 15.28
C HIS A 157 -13.85 -7.59 14.98
#